data_08bd5257694ca2dfbea4d3a2d21b703c
#
_entry.id   08bd5257694ca2dfbea4d3a2d21b703c
#
_cell.length_a   1.000
_cell.length_b   1.000
_cell.length_c   1.000
_cell.angle_alpha   90.00
_cell.angle_beta   90.00
_cell.angle_gamma   90.00
#
_symmetry.space_group_name_H-M   'P 1'
#
loop_
_entity.id
_entity.type
_entity.pdbx_description
1 polymer ?
#
loop_
_entity_poly.entity_id
_entity_poly.type
_entity_poly.pdbx_seq_one_letter_code
_entity_poly.pdbx_strand_id
1 'polypeptide(L)'
;MRHFISALLLTSAPLAFVTAPVLAQTSPVAAQPATAQNSAAQQLHQLFKDSDEGSLQRNPLNGIFRGDMRYADRFGDYITDGYFAAEKKANEVDMARLAKIDRSKLNPTDQIAYDVFQWQTEQIAIGYRPDVLKLNAVRPLNHFFGFHTFYPTFSSGQGGAPFVTLTDYDNALKRHRDFILYLDRAIGRFREGMQSGVLETKMTITNVIAQLDAQLAQSVDESPYYGPIKQIPASFSEADKARLAADYRTTIDQGIYPAYRRLRNFLQNDYLPKARETVGLSSMKGGAMLYKLAIENSTTLPLDAETVHQTGLSEVTRIKSEMEKVRTEVGFSGTLPEFFDYLRKDPKFKKESRDALTQGYYDIGKQVDQKIGAYFSTLPKAPLEIRPYEEFREKFEAGGSYEPGTPDGKRPGRFYFNAYDLPSRTPPGR
;
A
#
# COMPACT_ATOMS: atom_id res chain seq x y z
N MET A 1 -3.37 -10.74 13.04
CA MET A 1 -4.76 -10.83 12.59
C MET A 1 -5.34 -9.43 12.49
N ARG A 2 -4.83 -8.64 11.56
CA ARG A 2 -5.27 -7.26 11.28
C ARG A 2 -4.90 -6.90 9.85
N HIS A 3 -5.58 -7.50 8.90
CA HIS A 3 -5.65 -7.02 7.53
C HIS A 3 -6.97 -7.52 7.02
N PHE A 4 -7.71 -6.71 6.36
CA PHE A 4 -8.97 -6.96 5.69
C PHE A 4 -10.16 -6.24 6.32
N ILE A 5 -10.29 -5.04 5.95
CA ILE A 5 -11.44 -4.40 5.30
C ILE A 5 -10.86 -3.12 4.72
N SER A 6 -10.23 -3.25 3.57
CA SER A 6 -9.78 -2.09 2.84
C SER A 6 -10.57 -2.00 1.58
N ALA A 7 -11.12 -0.82 1.43
CA ALA A 7 -11.72 -0.41 0.20
C ALA A 7 -11.05 -1.07 -1.00
N LEU A 8 -11.86 -1.54 -1.92
CA LEU A 8 -11.51 -1.68 -3.33
C LEU A 8 -11.11 -0.29 -3.87
N LEU A 9 -10.08 0.30 -3.31
CA LEU A 9 -9.22 1.17 -4.07
C LEU A 9 -8.40 0.22 -4.88
N LEU A 10 -8.67 0.18 -6.16
CA LEU A 10 -7.92 -0.48 -7.20
C LEU A 10 -6.46 -0.03 -7.13
N THR A 11 -5.75 -0.51 -6.15
CA THR A 11 -4.32 -0.55 -6.23
C THR A 11 -4.02 -1.83 -6.97
N SER A 12 -3.82 -1.72 -8.29
CA SER A 12 -3.04 -2.68 -9.03
C SER A 12 -1.68 -2.74 -8.33
N ALA A 13 -1.55 -3.62 -7.32
CA ALA A 13 -0.24 -3.97 -6.80
C ALA A 13 0.51 -4.61 -7.97
N PRO A 14 1.60 -4.03 -8.42
CA PRO A 14 2.37 -4.63 -9.48
C PRO A 14 2.98 -5.91 -8.91
N LEU A 15 2.58 -7.05 -9.43
CA LEU A 15 3.39 -8.25 -9.35
C LEU A 15 4.72 -7.93 -10.01
N ALA A 16 5.77 -7.82 -9.21
CA ALA A 16 7.12 -7.81 -9.72
C ALA A 16 7.37 -9.19 -10.33
N PHE A 17 7.17 -9.31 -11.64
CA PHE A 17 7.63 -10.47 -12.38
C PHE A 17 9.15 -10.48 -12.33
N VAL A 18 9.71 -11.37 -11.52
CA VAL A 18 11.12 -11.69 -11.53
C VAL A 18 11.39 -12.45 -12.83
N THR A 19 11.91 -11.76 -13.83
CA THR A 19 12.52 -12.42 -14.99
C THR A 19 13.89 -12.95 -14.57
N ALA A 20 13.96 -14.18 -14.11
CA ALA A 20 15.22 -14.88 -13.98
C ALA A 20 15.72 -15.28 -15.36
N PRO A 21 16.98 -15.04 -15.72
CA PRO A 21 17.55 -15.64 -16.90
C PRO A 21 17.79 -17.14 -16.63
N VAL A 22 16.98 -17.98 -17.20
CA VAL A 22 17.23 -19.41 -17.28
C VAL A 22 18.40 -19.62 -18.24
N LEU A 23 19.54 -20.02 -17.73
CA LEU A 23 20.62 -20.57 -18.54
C LEU A 23 20.15 -21.94 -19.08
N ALA A 24 19.63 -21.93 -20.29
CA ALA A 24 19.26 -23.14 -21.01
C ALA A 24 20.53 -23.84 -21.50
N GLN A 25 20.75 -25.05 -21.04
CA GLN A 25 21.64 -25.99 -21.73
C GLN A 25 21.00 -26.36 -23.06
N THR A 26 21.66 -25.99 -24.14
CA THR A 26 21.23 -26.28 -25.54
C THR A 26 21.62 -27.67 -25.94
N SER A 27 20.64 -28.52 -26.19
CA SER A 27 20.76 -29.64 -27.14
C SER A 27 20.21 -29.17 -28.49
N PRO A 28 20.86 -29.50 -29.62
CA PRO A 28 20.42 -28.99 -30.92
C PRO A 28 19.21 -29.77 -31.42
N VAL A 29 18.05 -29.11 -31.47
CA VAL A 29 16.87 -29.57 -32.22
C VAL A 29 16.83 -28.82 -33.55
N ALA A 30 16.68 -29.57 -34.64
CA ALA A 30 16.65 -29.10 -36.03
C ALA A 30 15.61 -27.97 -36.23
N ALA A 31 16.05 -26.90 -36.90
CA ALA A 31 15.23 -25.75 -37.24
C ALA A 31 14.21 -26.09 -38.33
N GLN A 32 12.93 -25.96 -38.02
CA GLN A 32 11.87 -25.73 -39.00
C GLN A 32 11.69 -24.23 -39.26
N PRO A 33 11.45 -23.78 -40.50
CA PRO A 33 11.21 -22.35 -40.76
C PRO A 33 9.83 -21.95 -40.22
N ALA A 34 9.82 -21.18 -39.14
CA ALA A 34 8.62 -20.61 -38.57
C ALA A 34 8.24 -19.36 -39.35
N THR A 35 7.09 -19.38 -40.02
CA THR A 35 6.30 -18.17 -40.27
C THR A 35 6.04 -17.48 -38.92
N ALA A 36 6.40 -16.21 -38.82
CA ALA A 36 6.45 -15.47 -37.54
C ALA A 36 5.04 -15.15 -37.02
N GLN A 37 4.28 -16.15 -36.59
CA GLN A 37 3.21 -15.98 -35.63
C GLN A 37 3.87 -16.01 -34.26
N ASN A 38 3.75 -14.90 -33.49
CA ASN A 38 4.21 -14.87 -32.09
C ASN A 38 3.64 -16.08 -31.36
N SER A 39 4.48 -16.86 -30.70
CA SER A 39 4.02 -17.97 -29.85
C SER A 39 3.05 -17.51 -28.77
N ALA A 40 2.21 -18.41 -28.25
CA ALA A 40 1.29 -18.08 -27.16
C ALA A 40 2.03 -17.41 -25.95
N ALA A 41 3.22 -17.93 -25.63
CA ALA A 41 4.07 -17.34 -24.58
C ALA A 41 4.52 -15.92 -24.93
N GLN A 42 4.95 -15.66 -26.18
CA GLN A 42 5.32 -14.29 -26.59
C GLN A 42 4.13 -13.34 -26.55
N GLN A 43 2.94 -13.78 -26.94
CA GLN A 43 1.72 -12.98 -26.86
C GLN A 43 1.36 -12.65 -25.40
N LEU A 44 1.49 -13.62 -24.48
CA LEU A 44 1.23 -13.44 -23.05
C LEU A 44 2.22 -12.44 -22.43
N HIS A 45 3.51 -12.64 -22.67
CA HIS A 45 4.54 -11.73 -22.11
C HIS A 45 4.44 -10.32 -22.69
N GLN A 46 4.06 -10.19 -23.97
CA GLN A 46 3.81 -8.86 -24.57
C GLN A 46 2.56 -8.20 -23.98
N LEU A 47 1.50 -8.98 -23.73
CA LEU A 47 0.32 -8.46 -23.01
C LEU A 47 0.69 -7.91 -21.63
N PHE A 48 1.45 -8.67 -20.84
CA PHE A 48 1.88 -8.21 -19.51
C PHE A 48 2.70 -6.93 -19.59
N LYS A 49 3.65 -6.86 -20.53
CA LYS A 49 4.47 -5.67 -20.72
C LYS A 49 3.65 -4.43 -21.08
N ASP A 50 2.70 -4.58 -22.01
CA ASP A 50 1.87 -3.45 -22.47
C ASP A 50 0.88 -3.01 -21.38
N SER A 51 0.29 -3.96 -20.65
CA SER A 51 -0.59 -3.69 -19.52
C SER A 51 0.14 -2.94 -18.41
N ASP A 52 1.35 -3.40 -18.06
CA ASP A 52 2.20 -2.76 -17.06
C ASP A 52 2.59 -1.33 -17.46
N GLU A 53 3.06 -1.14 -18.69
CA GLU A 53 3.42 0.17 -19.23
C GLU A 53 2.23 1.14 -19.22
N GLY A 54 1.07 0.68 -19.67
CA GLY A 54 -0.16 1.48 -19.62
C GLY A 54 -0.59 1.82 -18.17
N SER A 55 -0.39 0.88 -17.24
CA SER A 55 -0.65 1.10 -15.82
C SER A 55 0.27 2.16 -15.22
N LEU A 56 1.58 2.15 -15.54
CA LEU A 56 2.52 3.18 -15.06
C LEU A 56 2.18 4.58 -15.54
N GLN A 57 1.65 4.72 -16.76
CA GLN A 57 1.20 6.01 -17.28
C GLN A 57 0.02 6.57 -16.51
N ARG A 58 -0.93 5.72 -16.11
CA ARG A 58 -2.12 6.10 -15.34
C ARG A 58 -1.84 6.22 -13.85
N ASN A 59 -0.86 5.47 -13.34
CA ASN A 59 -0.49 5.37 -11.93
C ASN A 59 1.00 5.73 -11.72
N PRO A 60 1.40 6.97 -12.01
CA PRO A 60 2.81 7.37 -12.12
C PRO A 60 3.62 7.20 -10.83
N LEU A 61 2.99 7.28 -9.66
CA LEU A 61 3.69 7.05 -8.38
C LEU A 61 4.24 5.61 -8.28
N ASN A 62 3.59 4.62 -8.91
CA ASN A 62 4.09 3.25 -8.94
C ASN A 62 5.41 3.13 -9.71
N GLY A 63 5.61 3.96 -10.74
CA GLY A 63 6.89 4.05 -11.46
C GLY A 63 8.03 4.45 -10.53
N ILE A 64 7.82 5.50 -9.73
CA ILE A 64 8.81 6.01 -8.79
C ILE A 64 9.22 4.92 -7.77
N PHE A 65 8.26 4.14 -7.26
CA PHE A 65 8.57 3.02 -6.36
C PHE A 65 9.44 1.93 -7.01
N ARG A 66 9.32 1.76 -8.33
CA ARG A 66 10.15 0.81 -9.09
C ARG A 66 11.48 1.40 -9.56
N GLY A 67 11.75 2.67 -9.31
CA GLY A 67 12.91 3.39 -9.85
C GLY A 67 12.72 3.86 -11.30
N ASP A 68 11.52 3.80 -11.86
CA ASP A 68 11.18 4.31 -13.19
C ASP A 68 10.70 5.76 -13.10
N MET A 69 11.55 6.70 -13.52
CA MET A 69 11.29 8.14 -13.37
C MET A 69 10.62 8.78 -14.59
N ARG A 70 10.21 8.01 -15.61
CA ARG A 70 9.63 8.56 -16.85
C ARG A 70 8.37 9.40 -16.61
N TYR A 71 7.62 9.10 -15.57
CA TYR A 71 6.39 9.81 -15.18
C TYR A 71 6.49 10.48 -13.81
N ALA A 72 7.73 10.71 -13.34
CA ALA A 72 7.98 11.19 -11.98
C ALA A 72 7.50 12.62 -11.70
N ASP A 73 7.13 13.37 -12.72
CA ASP A 73 6.57 14.71 -12.61
C ASP A 73 5.05 14.73 -12.37
N ARG A 74 4.38 13.58 -12.34
CA ARG A 74 2.93 13.45 -12.21
C ARG A 74 2.54 12.79 -10.90
N PHE A 75 1.43 13.24 -10.32
CA PHE A 75 0.79 12.57 -9.19
C PHE A 75 -0.19 11.49 -9.67
N GLY A 76 -1.03 11.80 -10.64
CA GLY A 76 -2.10 10.94 -11.16
C GLY A 76 -3.50 11.42 -10.79
N ASP A 77 -4.50 10.98 -11.55
CA ASP A 77 -5.88 11.46 -11.41
C ASP A 77 -6.79 10.59 -10.52
N TYR A 78 -6.30 9.59 -9.93
CA TYR A 78 -6.86 8.45 -9.14
C TYR A 78 -8.36 8.42 -8.81
N ILE A 79 -9.03 9.55 -8.64
CA ILE A 79 -10.44 9.62 -8.20
C ILE A 79 -11.35 10.37 -9.17
N THR A 80 -10.89 10.65 -10.40
CA THR A 80 -11.72 11.27 -11.44
C THR A 80 -12.51 10.24 -12.23
N ASP A 81 -13.64 10.64 -12.80
CA ASP A 81 -14.41 9.76 -13.72
C ASP A 81 -13.59 9.40 -14.97
N GLY A 82 -12.75 10.33 -15.44
CA GLY A 82 -11.81 10.07 -16.54
C GLY A 82 -10.82 8.98 -16.22
N TYR A 83 -10.25 8.98 -15.00
CA TYR A 83 -9.37 7.92 -14.53
C TYR A 83 -10.11 6.57 -14.46
N PHE A 84 -11.28 6.52 -13.86
CA PHE A 84 -12.06 5.29 -13.76
C PHE A 84 -12.44 4.73 -15.13
N ALA A 85 -12.82 5.60 -16.07
CA ALA A 85 -13.11 5.19 -17.44
C ALA A 85 -11.88 4.64 -18.16
N ALA A 86 -10.71 5.28 -17.99
CA ALA A 86 -9.45 4.84 -18.59
C ALA A 86 -8.99 3.50 -18.02
N GLU A 87 -9.05 3.29 -16.71
CA GLU A 87 -8.71 2.02 -16.06
C GLU A 87 -9.65 0.88 -16.52
N LYS A 88 -10.98 1.15 -16.50
CA LYS A 88 -11.97 0.19 -17.01
C LYS A 88 -11.66 -0.22 -18.46
N LYS A 89 -11.41 0.77 -19.34
CA LYS A 89 -11.11 0.52 -20.76
C LYS A 89 -9.83 -0.28 -20.94
N ALA A 90 -8.78 0.03 -20.20
CA ALA A 90 -7.52 -0.72 -20.24
C ALA A 90 -7.74 -2.17 -19.82
N ASN A 91 -8.47 -2.41 -18.73
CA ASN A 91 -8.79 -3.75 -18.26
C ASN A 91 -9.63 -4.55 -19.29
N GLU A 92 -10.61 -3.93 -19.93
CA GLU A 92 -11.40 -4.56 -21.02
C GLU A 92 -10.51 -4.98 -22.21
N VAL A 93 -9.52 -4.15 -22.57
CA VAL A 93 -8.55 -4.47 -23.63
C VAL A 93 -7.67 -5.65 -23.21
N ASP A 94 -7.19 -5.65 -21.98
CA ASP A 94 -6.33 -6.72 -21.46
C ASP A 94 -7.07 -8.06 -21.42
N MET A 95 -8.31 -8.09 -20.91
CA MET A 95 -9.16 -9.29 -20.92
C MET A 95 -9.41 -9.80 -22.34
N ALA A 96 -9.71 -8.90 -23.29
CA ALA A 96 -9.96 -9.27 -24.68
C ALA A 96 -8.71 -9.80 -25.40
N ARG A 97 -7.51 -9.33 -25.02
CA ARG A 97 -6.23 -9.85 -25.52
C ARG A 97 -5.90 -11.20 -24.91
N LEU A 98 -6.09 -11.35 -23.59
CA LEU A 98 -5.84 -12.61 -22.88
C LEU A 98 -6.70 -13.74 -23.44
N ALA A 99 -7.98 -13.49 -23.71
CA ALA A 99 -8.92 -14.47 -24.26
C ALA A 99 -8.52 -15.02 -25.67
N LYS A 100 -7.63 -14.32 -26.37
CA LYS A 100 -7.10 -14.78 -27.67
C LYS A 100 -5.88 -15.70 -27.57
N ILE A 101 -5.31 -15.82 -26.37
CA ILE A 101 -4.13 -16.63 -26.09
C ILE A 101 -4.56 -18.06 -25.76
N ASP A 102 -4.08 -19.04 -26.53
CA ASP A 102 -4.35 -20.44 -26.22
C ASP A 102 -3.51 -20.93 -25.03
N ARG A 103 -4.18 -20.98 -23.84
CA ARG A 103 -3.57 -21.40 -22.59
C ARG A 103 -2.91 -22.80 -22.69
N SER A 104 -3.46 -23.71 -23.49
CA SER A 104 -2.93 -25.09 -23.63
C SER A 104 -1.55 -25.15 -24.27
N LYS A 105 -1.14 -24.11 -25.03
CA LYS A 105 0.16 -23.96 -25.65
C LYS A 105 1.22 -23.30 -24.78
N LEU A 106 0.85 -22.92 -23.55
CA LEU A 106 1.76 -22.32 -22.57
C LEU A 106 2.46 -23.41 -21.75
N ASN A 107 3.68 -23.13 -21.31
CA ASN A 107 4.36 -23.97 -20.32
C ASN A 107 3.67 -23.83 -18.94
N PRO A 108 3.93 -24.74 -17.97
CA PRO A 108 3.24 -24.71 -16.66
C PRO A 108 3.36 -23.39 -15.91
N THR A 109 4.51 -22.70 -15.95
CA THR A 109 4.72 -21.41 -15.32
C THR A 109 3.88 -20.32 -15.97
N ASP A 110 3.86 -20.26 -17.29
CA ASP A 110 3.06 -19.28 -18.03
C ASP A 110 1.55 -19.56 -17.90
N GLN A 111 1.13 -20.83 -17.73
CA GLN A 111 -0.26 -21.17 -17.41
C GLN A 111 -0.70 -20.57 -16.07
N ILE A 112 0.15 -20.67 -15.04
CA ILE A 112 -0.11 -20.05 -13.74
C ILE A 112 -0.18 -18.53 -13.89
N ALA A 113 0.75 -17.92 -14.62
CA ALA A 113 0.75 -16.48 -14.86
C ALA A 113 -0.50 -16.01 -15.62
N TYR A 114 -0.95 -16.80 -16.62
CA TYR A 114 -2.20 -16.55 -17.33
C TYR A 114 -3.41 -16.59 -16.39
N ASP A 115 -3.53 -17.62 -15.54
CA ASP A 115 -4.65 -17.80 -14.62
C ASP A 115 -4.70 -16.69 -13.57
N VAL A 116 -3.55 -16.27 -13.03
CA VAL A 116 -3.44 -15.16 -12.08
C VAL A 116 -3.85 -13.85 -12.76
N PHE A 117 -3.38 -13.57 -13.95
CA PHE A 117 -3.73 -12.35 -14.68
C PHE A 117 -5.21 -12.32 -15.04
N GLN A 118 -5.78 -13.48 -15.45
CA GLN A 118 -7.21 -13.61 -15.71
C GLN A 118 -8.02 -13.27 -14.46
N TRP A 119 -7.72 -13.91 -13.35
CA TRP A 119 -8.42 -13.65 -12.08
C TRP A 119 -8.32 -12.19 -11.65
N GLN A 120 -7.13 -11.58 -11.75
CA GLN A 120 -6.93 -10.18 -11.41
C GLN A 120 -7.76 -9.25 -12.28
N THR A 121 -7.76 -9.45 -13.60
CA THR A 121 -8.54 -8.62 -14.52
C THR A 121 -10.05 -8.80 -14.34
N GLU A 122 -10.52 -9.99 -13.97
CA GLU A 122 -11.91 -10.26 -13.59
C GLU A 122 -12.29 -9.50 -12.30
N GLN A 123 -11.44 -9.51 -11.27
CA GLN A 123 -11.67 -8.75 -10.04
C GLN A 123 -11.69 -7.23 -10.29
N ILE A 124 -10.79 -6.74 -11.14
CA ILE A 124 -10.77 -5.33 -11.59
C ILE A 124 -12.09 -5.00 -12.30
N ALA A 125 -12.56 -5.84 -13.23
CA ALA A 125 -13.82 -5.64 -13.94
C ALA A 125 -15.01 -5.55 -12.98
N ILE A 126 -15.05 -6.39 -11.93
CA ILE A 126 -16.07 -6.32 -10.88
C ILE A 126 -16.01 -4.97 -10.16
N GLY A 127 -14.83 -4.47 -9.82
CA GLY A 127 -14.63 -3.17 -9.18
C GLY A 127 -15.16 -1.99 -10.00
N TYR A 128 -15.09 -2.09 -11.33
CA TYR A 128 -15.59 -1.06 -12.26
C TYR A 128 -17.04 -1.26 -12.71
N ARG A 129 -17.76 -2.25 -12.20
CA ARG A 129 -19.20 -2.34 -12.40
C ARG A 129 -19.87 -1.08 -11.82
N PRO A 130 -20.88 -0.50 -12.51
CA PRO A 130 -21.52 0.75 -12.06
C PRO A 130 -22.13 0.65 -10.64
N ASP A 131 -22.65 -0.51 -10.25
CA ASP A 131 -23.23 -0.76 -8.92
C ASP A 131 -22.16 -0.84 -7.81
N VAL A 132 -20.91 -1.21 -8.14
CA VAL A 132 -19.77 -1.28 -7.23
C VAL A 132 -19.02 0.04 -7.19
N LEU A 133 -18.67 0.58 -8.38
CA LEU A 133 -17.89 1.81 -8.48
C LEU A 133 -18.55 2.99 -7.77
N LYS A 134 -19.87 3.17 -7.93
CA LYS A 134 -20.62 4.25 -7.25
C LYS A 134 -20.56 4.19 -5.72
N LEU A 135 -20.27 3.02 -5.13
CA LEU A 135 -20.11 2.86 -3.69
C LEU A 135 -18.69 3.15 -3.23
N ASN A 136 -17.70 2.84 -4.07
CA ASN A 136 -16.28 3.01 -3.74
C ASN A 136 -15.78 4.41 -4.07
N ALA A 137 -16.13 4.96 -5.22
CA ALA A 137 -15.64 6.26 -5.70
C ALA A 137 -15.98 7.42 -4.75
N VAL A 138 -17.09 7.32 -4.02
CA VAL A 138 -17.58 8.39 -3.11
C VAL A 138 -16.97 8.34 -1.71
N ARG A 139 -16.03 7.41 -1.48
CA ARG A 139 -15.28 7.25 -0.24
C ARG A 139 -13.77 7.30 -0.51
N PRO A 140 -13.25 8.46 -0.97
CA PRO A 140 -11.93 8.58 -1.59
C PRO A 140 -10.75 8.38 -0.63
N LEU A 141 -10.98 8.46 0.68
CA LEU A 141 -9.95 8.26 1.72
C LEU A 141 -10.58 7.83 3.04
N ASN A 142 -9.82 7.12 3.84
CA ASN A 142 -10.13 6.76 5.22
C ASN A 142 -8.85 6.82 6.07
N HIS A 143 -8.96 6.60 7.39
CA HIS A 143 -7.83 6.75 8.31
C HIS A 143 -6.74 5.68 8.17
N PHE A 144 -6.97 4.58 7.47
CA PHE A 144 -5.94 3.57 7.17
C PHE A 144 -5.30 3.79 5.80
N PHE A 145 -6.10 4.29 4.84
CA PHE A 145 -5.68 4.43 3.45
C PHE A 145 -6.12 5.78 2.90
N GLY A 146 -5.18 6.48 2.33
CA GLY A 146 -5.45 7.73 1.64
C GLY A 146 -4.17 8.50 1.39
N PHE A 147 -4.16 9.25 0.31
CA PHE A 147 -3.00 10.07 -0.03
C PHE A 147 -2.71 11.18 0.98
N HIS A 148 -3.67 11.53 1.84
CA HIS A 148 -3.46 12.53 2.91
C HIS A 148 -2.45 12.09 3.98
N THR A 149 -2.23 10.77 4.16
CA THR A 149 -1.20 10.21 5.06
C THR A 149 -0.03 9.62 4.30
N PHE A 150 -0.28 8.97 3.17
CA PHE A 150 0.74 8.33 2.36
C PHE A 150 1.66 9.33 1.66
N TYR A 151 1.10 10.36 1.03
CA TYR A 151 1.86 11.27 0.19
C TYR A 151 2.83 12.18 0.95
N PRO A 152 2.53 12.66 2.18
CA PRO A 152 3.53 13.34 3.02
C PRO A 152 4.78 12.50 3.24
N THR A 153 4.62 11.23 3.64
CA THR A 153 5.73 10.30 3.84
C THR A 153 6.50 10.04 2.54
N PHE A 154 5.77 9.75 1.44
CA PHE A 154 6.34 9.55 0.12
C PHE A 154 7.24 10.71 -0.32
N SER A 155 6.85 11.94 0.00
CA SER A 155 7.51 13.18 -0.41
C SER A 155 8.48 13.78 0.62
N SER A 156 8.74 13.09 1.74
CA SER A 156 9.52 13.63 2.87
C SER A 156 11.04 13.61 2.67
N GLY A 157 11.52 13.02 1.59
CA GLY A 157 12.94 12.68 1.42
C GLY A 157 13.38 11.41 2.15
N GLN A 158 12.50 10.85 3.02
CA GLN A 158 12.68 9.57 3.69
C GLN A 158 11.86 8.44 3.03
N GLY A 159 10.89 8.80 2.19
CA GLY A 159 9.99 7.89 1.49
C GLY A 159 10.49 7.42 0.13
N GLY A 160 9.56 7.02 -0.74
CA GLY A 160 9.86 6.44 -2.06
C GLY A 160 10.34 7.43 -3.12
N ALA A 161 10.04 8.74 -2.98
CA ALA A 161 10.45 9.73 -3.96
C ALA A 161 11.94 10.11 -3.80
N PRO A 162 12.72 10.12 -4.90
CA PRO A 162 14.10 10.56 -4.86
C PRO A 162 14.21 12.08 -4.76
N PHE A 163 15.32 12.56 -4.15
CA PHE A 163 15.71 13.98 -4.04
C PHE A 163 17.22 14.11 -4.19
N VAL A 164 17.75 13.72 -5.36
CA VAL A 164 19.18 13.71 -5.67
C VAL A 164 19.55 14.76 -6.69
N THR A 165 18.65 15.03 -7.65
CA THR A 165 18.87 15.98 -8.75
C THR A 165 17.89 17.14 -8.69
N LEU A 166 18.21 18.29 -9.30
CA LEU A 166 17.28 19.43 -9.43
C LEU A 166 15.94 18.99 -10.04
N THR A 167 15.99 18.10 -11.04
CA THR A 167 14.80 17.54 -11.67
C THR A 167 13.89 16.81 -10.67
N ASP A 168 14.45 16.10 -9.69
CA ASP A 168 13.64 15.40 -8.68
C ASP A 168 12.83 16.39 -7.83
N TYR A 169 13.46 17.51 -7.43
CA TYR A 169 12.81 18.57 -6.67
C TYR A 169 11.72 19.27 -7.50
N ASP A 170 12.02 19.63 -8.75
CA ASP A 170 11.05 20.27 -9.65
C ASP A 170 9.87 19.32 -9.98
N ASN A 171 10.12 18.04 -10.17
CA ASN A 171 9.09 17.03 -10.34
C ASN A 171 8.20 16.90 -9.09
N ALA A 172 8.79 16.96 -7.88
CA ALA A 172 8.01 16.94 -6.65
C ALA A 172 7.09 18.17 -6.53
N LEU A 173 7.55 19.36 -6.90
CA LEU A 173 6.71 20.58 -6.94
C LEU A 173 5.51 20.43 -7.90
N LYS A 174 5.70 19.77 -9.05
CA LYS A 174 4.58 19.46 -9.96
C LYS A 174 3.59 18.49 -9.32
N ARG A 175 4.08 17.39 -8.73
CA ARG A 175 3.23 16.43 -8.00
C ARG A 175 2.48 17.07 -6.84
N HIS A 176 3.09 18.02 -6.12
CA HIS A 176 2.42 18.74 -5.03
C HIS A 176 1.21 19.55 -5.53
N ARG A 177 1.32 20.18 -6.71
CA ARG A 177 0.18 20.88 -7.33
C ARG A 177 -0.96 19.93 -7.69
N ASP A 178 -0.64 18.77 -8.26
CA ASP A 178 -1.65 17.75 -8.58
C ASP A 178 -2.29 17.17 -7.32
N PHE A 179 -1.50 16.99 -6.25
CA PHE A 179 -2.00 16.53 -4.95
C PHE A 179 -2.99 17.53 -4.32
N ILE A 180 -2.74 18.83 -4.44
CA ILE A 180 -3.69 19.87 -4.01
C ILE A 180 -5.03 19.68 -4.71
N LEU A 181 -5.01 19.46 -6.04
CA LEU A 181 -6.22 19.18 -6.82
C LEU A 181 -6.92 17.88 -6.38
N TYR A 182 -6.13 16.84 -6.05
CA TYR A 182 -6.68 15.59 -5.51
C TYR A 182 -7.48 15.83 -4.21
N LEU A 183 -6.97 16.64 -3.28
CA LEU A 183 -7.68 16.95 -2.02
C LEU A 183 -9.01 17.67 -2.28
N ASP A 184 -9.06 18.61 -3.23
CA ASP A 184 -10.29 19.29 -3.59
C ASP A 184 -11.28 18.35 -4.31
N ARG A 185 -10.80 17.45 -5.16
CA ARG A 185 -11.63 16.40 -5.80
C ARG A 185 -12.18 15.41 -4.76
N ALA A 186 -11.41 15.08 -3.72
CA ALA A 186 -11.88 14.24 -2.63
C ALA A 186 -13.09 14.84 -1.91
N ILE A 187 -13.13 16.16 -1.69
CA ILE A 187 -14.31 16.86 -1.17
C ILE A 187 -15.52 16.66 -2.10
N GLY A 188 -15.32 16.75 -3.42
CA GLY A 188 -16.36 16.49 -4.42
C GLY A 188 -16.93 15.07 -4.27
N ARG A 189 -16.07 14.05 -4.20
CA ARG A 189 -16.48 12.65 -4.02
C ARG A 189 -17.25 12.42 -2.72
N PHE A 190 -16.80 12.99 -1.62
CA PHE A 190 -17.56 12.92 -0.37
C PHE A 190 -18.93 13.58 -0.46
N ARG A 191 -19.09 14.70 -1.18
CA ARG A 191 -20.39 15.32 -1.44
C ARG A 191 -21.33 14.40 -2.21
N GLU A 192 -20.83 13.72 -3.25
CA GLU A 192 -21.58 12.70 -3.98
C GLU A 192 -22.02 11.56 -3.04
N GLY A 193 -21.14 11.13 -2.12
CA GLY A 193 -21.47 10.16 -1.07
C GLY A 193 -22.61 10.62 -0.17
N MET A 194 -22.58 11.88 0.27
CA MET A 194 -23.65 12.48 1.07
C MET A 194 -24.98 12.51 0.30
N GLN A 195 -24.95 12.82 -0.99
CA GLN A 195 -26.17 12.85 -1.83
C GLN A 195 -26.72 11.45 -2.08
N SER A 196 -25.86 10.45 -2.28
CA SER A 196 -26.27 9.06 -2.53
C SER A 196 -26.61 8.28 -1.26
N GLY A 197 -26.28 8.79 -0.08
CA GLY A 197 -26.44 8.10 1.21
C GLY A 197 -25.37 7.01 1.46
N VAL A 198 -24.25 7.03 0.72
CA VAL A 198 -23.12 6.14 0.90
C VAL A 198 -22.06 6.86 1.72
N LEU A 199 -22.01 6.61 3.02
CA LEU A 199 -21.26 7.39 3.98
C LEU A 199 -20.24 6.54 4.72
N GLU A 200 -19.13 7.16 5.11
CA GLU A 200 -18.19 6.62 6.08
C GLU A 200 -18.74 6.69 7.51
N THR A 201 -18.11 5.95 8.43
CA THR A 201 -18.47 6.01 9.85
C THR A 201 -17.95 7.29 10.51
N LYS A 202 -18.62 7.75 11.56
CA LYS A 202 -18.13 8.88 12.40
C LYS A 202 -16.73 8.61 12.92
N MET A 203 -16.44 7.40 13.36
CA MET A 203 -15.11 7.01 13.83
C MET A 203 -14.05 7.20 12.74
N THR A 204 -14.31 6.75 11.52
CA THR A 204 -13.38 6.93 10.39
C THR A 204 -13.10 8.41 10.14
N ILE A 205 -14.16 9.22 10.06
CA ILE A 205 -14.04 10.65 9.74
C ILE A 205 -13.33 11.42 10.88
N THR A 206 -13.66 11.11 12.15
CA THR A 206 -12.97 11.71 13.31
C THR A 206 -11.46 11.43 13.27
N ASN A 207 -11.07 10.20 12.93
CA ASN A 207 -9.65 9.84 12.81
C ASN A 207 -8.97 10.55 11.63
N VAL A 208 -9.65 10.68 10.48
CA VAL A 208 -9.12 11.44 9.33
C VAL A 208 -8.93 12.92 9.70
N ILE A 209 -9.89 13.52 10.40
CA ILE A 209 -9.78 14.91 10.89
C ILE A 209 -8.56 15.04 11.80
N ALA A 210 -8.38 14.13 12.75
CA ALA A 210 -7.22 14.14 13.65
C ALA A 210 -5.88 14.02 12.90
N GLN A 211 -5.83 13.21 11.83
CA GLN A 211 -4.64 13.09 10.96
C GLN A 211 -4.36 14.38 10.21
N LEU A 212 -5.40 15.05 9.69
CA LEU A 212 -5.26 16.36 9.03
C LEU A 212 -4.85 17.45 10.02
N ASP A 213 -5.42 17.46 11.24
CA ASP A 213 -5.04 18.39 12.30
C ASP A 213 -3.57 18.21 12.72
N ALA A 214 -3.07 16.98 12.80
CA ALA A 214 -1.66 16.69 13.06
C ALA A 214 -0.71 17.22 11.97
N GLN A 215 -1.11 17.17 10.70
CA GLN A 215 -0.35 17.79 9.60
C GLN A 215 -0.37 19.32 9.67
N LEU A 216 -1.52 19.90 9.98
CA LEU A 216 -1.73 21.36 10.05
C LEU A 216 -1.12 22.01 11.28
N ALA A 217 -0.83 21.25 12.34
CA ALA A 217 -0.17 21.73 13.55
C ALA A 217 1.34 21.99 13.36
N GLN A 218 1.93 21.44 12.30
CA GLN A 218 3.34 21.60 12.01
C GLN A 218 3.59 22.95 11.33
N SER A 219 4.69 23.62 11.66
CA SER A 219 5.18 24.75 10.88
C SER A 219 5.60 24.28 9.49
N VAL A 220 5.76 25.20 8.55
CA VAL A 220 6.23 24.86 7.18
C VAL A 220 7.58 24.13 7.25
N ASP A 221 8.48 24.57 8.13
CA ASP A 221 9.82 23.99 8.27
C ASP A 221 9.79 22.57 8.90
N GLU A 222 8.77 22.26 9.70
CA GLU A 222 8.59 20.94 10.31
C GLU A 222 7.81 20.00 9.41
N SER A 223 7.15 20.53 8.38
CA SER A 223 6.37 19.74 7.43
C SER A 223 7.19 18.64 6.77
N PRO A 224 6.67 17.41 6.64
CA PRO A 224 7.30 16.34 5.86
C PRO A 224 7.63 16.79 4.42
N TYR A 225 6.81 17.64 3.82
CA TYR A 225 7.05 18.17 2.48
C TYR A 225 8.28 19.07 2.39
N TYR A 226 8.71 19.69 3.49
CA TYR A 226 9.93 20.50 3.55
C TYR A 226 11.19 19.68 3.90
N GLY A 227 11.01 18.41 4.26
CA GLY A 227 12.10 17.49 4.59
C GLY A 227 13.23 17.45 3.55
N PRO A 228 12.94 17.35 2.24
CA PRO A 228 13.96 17.37 1.20
C PRO A 228 14.82 18.64 1.20
N ILE A 229 14.23 19.79 1.55
CA ILE A 229 14.94 21.07 1.58
C ILE A 229 16.00 21.12 2.68
N LYS A 230 15.76 20.43 3.80
CA LYS A 230 16.74 20.30 4.90
C LYS A 230 17.95 19.44 4.52
N GLN A 231 17.85 18.68 3.44
CA GLN A 231 18.85 17.70 2.99
C GLN A 231 19.28 17.93 1.54
N ILE A 232 19.17 19.19 1.06
CA ILE A 232 19.59 19.54 -0.32
C ILE A 232 21.06 19.15 -0.52
N PRO A 233 21.41 18.45 -1.63
CA PRO A 233 22.77 18.09 -1.95
C PRO A 233 23.71 19.29 -1.93
N ALA A 234 24.90 19.12 -1.31
CA ALA A 234 25.90 20.17 -1.23
C ALA A 234 26.38 20.68 -2.62
N SER A 235 26.25 19.82 -3.65
CA SER A 235 26.60 20.11 -5.03
C SER A 235 25.71 21.12 -5.74
N PHE A 236 24.52 21.44 -5.17
CA PHE A 236 23.63 22.43 -5.78
C PHE A 236 24.15 23.85 -5.57
N SER A 237 23.93 24.73 -6.55
CA SER A 237 24.30 26.14 -6.42
C SER A 237 23.48 26.81 -5.30
N GLU A 238 24.02 27.86 -4.68
CA GLU A 238 23.30 28.62 -3.66
C GLU A 238 22.00 29.28 -4.23
N ALA A 239 22.03 29.65 -5.53
CA ALA A 239 20.87 30.16 -6.21
C ALA A 239 19.75 29.10 -6.32
N ASP A 240 20.10 27.84 -6.67
CA ASP A 240 19.13 26.74 -6.75
C ASP A 240 18.58 26.38 -5.37
N LYS A 241 19.45 26.33 -4.35
CA LYS A 241 19.02 26.09 -2.96
C LYS A 241 18.02 27.14 -2.49
N ALA A 242 18.32 28.43 -2.75
CA ALA A 242 17.44 29.52 -2.36
C ALA A 242 16.08 29.45 -3.12
N ARG A 243 16.12 29.20 -4.44
CA ARG A 243 14.90 29.03 -5.27
C ARG A 243 14.04 27.88 -4.74
N LEU A 244 14.63 26.69 -4.57
CA LEU A 244 13.89 25.53 -4.10
C LEU A 244 13.29 25.76 -2.71
N ALA A 245 14.05 26.35 -1.78
CA ALA A 245 13.55 26.69 -0.45
C ALA A 245 12.34 27.63 -0.50
N ALA A 246 12.36 28.65 -1.36
CA ALA A 246 11.26 29.59 -1.56
C ALA A 246 10.04 28.90 -2.20
N ASP A 247 10.26 28.09 -3.26
CA ASP A 247 9.20 27.41 -4.01
C ASP A 247 8.47 26.38 -3.12
N TYR A 248 9.22 25.60 -2.32
CA TYR A 248 8.65 24.63 -1.39
C TYR A 248 7.86 25.32 -0.28
N ARG A 249 8.39 26.40 0.34
CA ARG A 249 7.65 27.17 1.34
C ARG A 249 6.32 27.67 0.80
N THR A 250 6.37 28.31 -0.39
CA THR A 250 5.17 28.84 -1.05
C THR A 250 4.17 27.71 -1.35
N THR A 251 4.64 26.59 -1.88
CA THR A 251 3.77 25.45 -2.22
C THR A 251 3.11 24.84 -0.98
N ILE A 252 3.83 24.73 0.14
CA ILE A 252 3.29 24.19 1.39
C ILE A 252 2.31 25.18 2.02
N ASP A 253 2.75 26.42 2.24
CA ASP A 253 1.99 27.44 2.98
C ASP A 253 0.75 27.92 2.21
N GLN A 254 0.91 28.18 0.91
CA GLN A 254 -0.17 28.75 0.08
C GLN A 254 -0.94 27.71 -0.73
N GLY A 255 -0.49 26.47 -0.78
CA GLY A 255 -1.11 25.41 -1.55
C GLY A 255 -1.58 24.23 -0.69
N ILE A 256 -0.65 23.44 -0.15
CA ILE A 256 -0.98 22.17 0.54
C ILE A 256 -1.77 22.43 1.83
N TYR A 257 -1.31 23.33 2.69
CA TYR A 257 -1.99 23.62 3.95
C TYR A 257 -3.39 24.23 3.77
N PRO A 258 -3.61 25.17 2.86
CA PRO A 258 -4.96 25.61 2.53
C PRO A 258 -5.87 24.49 2.02
N ALA A 259 -5.35 23.55 1.20
CA ALA A 259 -6.13 22.41 0.72
C ALA A 259 -6.48 21.44 1.86
N TYR A 260 -5.54 21.15 2.76
CA TYR A 260 -5.82 20.38 3.99
C TYR A 260 -6.87 21.06 4.86
N ARG A 261 -6.78 22.39 5.06
CA ARG A 261 -7.80 23.15 5.82
C ARG A 261 -9.18 23.06 5.18
N ARG A 262 -9.29 23.16 3.85
CA ARG A 262 -10.57 22.98 3.15
C ARG A 262 -11.16 21.59 3.37
N LEU A 263 -10.36 20.54 3.17
CA LEU A 263 -10.80 19.16 3.39
C LEU A 263 -11.19 18.93 4.85
N ARG A 264 -10.35 19.34 5.79
CA ARG A 264 -10.58 19.23 7.25
C ARG A 264 -11.87 19.92 7.66
N ASN A 265 -12.08 21.18 7.24
CA ASN A 265 -13.26 21.96 7.59
C ASN A 265 -14.52 21.37 6.98
N PHE A 266 -14.47 20.90 5.73
CA PHE A 266 -15.57 20.19 5.09
C PHE A 266 -15.92 18.90 5.85
N LEU A 267 -14.93 18.10 6.20
CA LEU A 267 -15.16 16.87 6.95
C LEU A 267 -15.76 17.13 8.34
N GLN A 268 -15.28 18.16 9.05
CA GLN A 268 -15.76 18.53 10.40
C GLN A 268 -17.18 19.09 10.35
N ASN A 269 -17.45 20.04 9.45
CA ASN A 269 -18.65 20.88 9.51
C ASN A 269 -19.80 20.31 8.68
N ASP A 270 -19.51 19.67 7.55
CA ASP A 270 -20.53 19.23 6.60
C ASP A 270 -20.74 17.71 6.63
N TYR A 271 -19.64 16.93 6.67
CA TYR A 271 -19.70 15.49 6.51
C TYR A 271 -19.93 14.74 7.84
N LEU A 272 -19.15 15.05 8.88
CA LEU A 272 -19.20 14.36 10.18
C LEU A 272 -20.59 14.34 10.81
N PRO A 273 -21.40 15.44 10.77
CA PRO A 273 -22.77 15.40 11.28
C PRO A 273 -23.69 14.39 10.58
N LYS A 274 -23.36 14.04 9.32
CA LYS A 274 -24.13 13.07 8.48
C LYS A 274 -23.49 11.67 8.43
N ALA A 275 -22.27 11.54 8.93
CA ALA A 275 -21.57 10.26 8.93
C ALA A 275 -22.31 9.20 9.76
N ARG A 276 -22.13 7.93 9.39
CA ARG A 276 -22.82 6.80 10.06
C ARG A 276 -22.35 6.61 11.49
N GLU A 277 -23.29 6.41 12.40
CA GLU A 277 -23.00 5.96 13.78
C GLU A 277 -22.61 4.48 13.82
N THR A 278 -23.29 3.69 13.02
CA THR A 278 -23.15 2.23 13.00
C THR A 278 -21.83 1.83 12.34
N VAL A 279 -21.11 0.93 12.98
CA VAL A 279 -19.92 0.28 12.43
C VAL A 279 -20.32 -0.88 11.51
N GLY A 280 -19.37 -1.46 10.82
CA GLY A 280 -19.61 -2.57 9.91
C GLY A 280 -20.09 -2.12 8.52
N LEU A 281 -19.62 -2.85 7.52
CA LEU A 281 -19.94 -2.53 6.12
C LEU A 281 -21.40 -2.83 5.80
N SER A 282 -21.99 -3.86 6.43
CA SER A 282 -23.38 -4.28 6.24
C SER A 282 -24.41 -3.19 6.56
N SER A 283 -24.09 -2.25 7.44
CA SER A 283 -24.94 -1.12 7.78
C SER A 283 -24.90 0.03 6.78
N MET A 284 -24.00 -0.01 5.81
CA MET A 284 -23.90 0.97 4.74
C MET A 284 -24.81 0.57 3.57
N LYS A 285 -25.39 1.56 2.89
CA LYS A 285 -26.15 1.33 1.65
C LYS A 285 -25.29 0.58 0.63
N GLY A 286 -25.72 -0.60 0.19
CA GLY A 286 -24.95 -1.48 -0.71
C GLY A 286 -23.80 -2.22 -0.04
N GLY A 287 -23.58 -2.05 1.26
CA GLY A 287 -22.45 -2.58 1.98
C GLY A 287 -22.41 -4.11 2.08
N ALA A 288 -23.56 -4.77 2.16
CA ALA A 288 -23.63 -6.23 2.16
C ALA A 288 -23.05 -6.84 0.86
N MET A 289 -23.34 -6.22 -0.29
CA MET A 289 -22.74 -6.62 -1.58
C MET A 289 -21.23 -6.39 -1.57
N LEU A 290 -20.76 -5.22 -1.13
CA LEU A 290 -19.32 -4.95 -1.04
C LEU A 290 -18.60 -5.92 -0.10
N TYR A 291 -19.23 -6.29 1.02
CA TYR A 291 -18.65 -7.24 1.96
C TYR A 291 -18.48 -8.64 1.34
N LYS A 292 -19.50 -9.11 0.61
CA LYS A 292 -19.41 -10.37 -0.14
C LYS A 292 -18.26 -10.34 -1.16
N LEU A 293 -18.17 -9.27 -1.95
CA LEU A 293 -17.09 -9.10 -2.93
C LEU A 293 -15.70 -9.01 -2.24
N ALA A 294 -15.63 -8.37 -1.06
CA ALA A 294 -14.39 -8.31 -0.29
C ALA A 294 -13.95 -9.68 0.23
N ILE A 295 -14.89 -10.53 0.67
CA ILE A 295 -14.60 -11.92 1.06
C ILE A 295 -14.04 -12.68 -0.14
N GLU A 296 -14.73 -12.65 -1.28
CA GLU A 296 -14.30 -13.35 -2.50
C GLU A 296 -12.92 -12.87 -2.98
N ASN A 297 -12.69 -11.56 -3.01
CA ASN A 297 -11.38 -11.02 -3.38
C ASN A 297 -10.26 -11.44 -2.41
N SER A 298 -10.56 -11.51 -1.12
CA SER A 298 -9.54 -11.83 -0.10
C SER A 298 -9.23 -13.31 0.03
N THR A 299 -10.23 -14.16 -0.21
CA THR A 299 -10.12 -15.62 -0.05
C THR A 299 -9.94 -16.35 -1.37
N THR A 300 -10.19 -15.68 -2.50
CA THR A 300 -10.34 -16.26 -3.84
C THR A 300 -11.47 -17.30 -3.95
N LEU A 301 -12.36 -17.34 -2.96
CA LEU A 301 -13.45 -18.31 -2.87
C LEU A 301 -14.80 -17.59 -2.67
N PRO A 302 -15.88 -18.08 -3.27
CA PRO A 302 -17.22 -17.50 -3.14
C PRO A 302 -17.88 -17.86 -1.80
N LEU A 303 -17.20 -17.56 -0.68
CA LEU A 303 -17.70 -17.83 0.66
C LEU A 303 -18.74 -16.80 1.09
N ASP A 304 -19.72 -17.24 1.88
CA ASP A 304 -20.62 -16.33 2.56
C ASP A 304 -20.06 -15.83 3.90
N ALA A 305 -20.58 -14.71 4.38
CA ALA A 305 -20.08 -14.06 5.59
C ALA A 305 -20.28 -14.92 6.85
N GLU A 306 -21.37 -15.71 6.93
CA GLU A 306 -21.64 -16.57 8.09
C GLU A 306 -20.65 -17.72 8.15
N THR A 307 -20.35 -18.37 7.04
CA THR A 307 -19.32 -19.42 6.96
C THR A 307 -17.97 -18.91 7.46
N VAL A 308 -17.55 -17.70 7.03
CA VAL A 308 -16.31 -17.07 7.50
C VAL A 308 -16.36 -16.76 8.99
N HIS A 309 -17.51 -16.28 9.50
CA HIS A 309 -17.70 -15.99 10.91
C HIS A 309 -17.62 -17.25 11.78
N GLN A 310 -18.30 -18.33 11.40
CA GLN A 310 -18.28 -19.61 12.13
C GLN A 310 -16.88 -20.25 12.12
N THR A 311 -16.18 -20.17 10.99
CA THR A 311 -14.77 -20.56 10.91
C THR A 311 -13.93 -19.76 11.91
N GLY A 312 -14.15 -18.45 12.00
CA GLY A 312 -13.46 -17.59 12.97
C GLY A 312 -13.71 -17.99 14.43
N LEU A 313 -14.97 -18.27 14.79
CA LEU A 313 -15.31 -18.73 16.15
C LEU A 313 -14.67 -20.07 16.50
N SER A 314 -14.66 -21.00 15.56
CA SER A 314 -14.02 -22.31 15.67
C SER A 314 -12.50 -22.17 15.88
N GLU A 315 -11.84 -21.34 15.08
CA GLU A 315 -10.41 -21.05 15.18
C GLU A 315 -10.04 -20.34 16.49
N VAL A 316 -10.85 -19.39 16.96
CA VAL A 316 -10.63 -18.77 18.27
C VAL A 316 -10.67 -19.81 19.39
N THR A 317 -11.61 -20.77 19.32
CA THR A 317 -11.71 -21.84 20.30
C THR A 317 -10.48 -22.76 20.26
N ARG A 318 -10.05 -23.18 19.08
CA ARG A 318 -8.85 -23.97 18.85
C ARG A 318 -7.59 -23.27 19.40
N ILE A 319 -7.40 -21.99 19.01
CA ILE A 319 -6.22 -21.20 19.43
C ILE A 319 -6.20 -21.01 20.96
N LYS A 320 -7.35 -20.73 21.60
CA LYS A 320 -7.41 -20.64 23.07
C LYS A 320 -6.99 -21.94 23.73
N SER A 321 -7.43 -23.09 23.22
CA SER A 321 -7.01 -24.41 23.75
C SER A 321 -5.51 -24.62 23.61
N GLU A 322 -4.91 -24.21 22.51
CA GLU A 322 -3.46 -24.32 22.33
C GLU A 322 -2.68 -23.34 23.23
N MET A 323 -3.17 -22.12 23.43
CA MET A 323 -2.58 -21.19 24.40
C MET A 323 -2.60 -21.74 25.83
N GLU A 324 -3.68 -22.44 26.23
CA GLU A 324 -3.74 -23.13 27.54
C GLU A 324 -2.70 -24.24 27.64
N LYS A 325 -2.44 -24.99 26.57
CA LYS A 325 -1.36 -25.98 26.54
C LYS A 325 0.00 -25.32 26.75
N VAL A 326 0.30 -24.27 26.00
CA VAL A 326 1.56 -23.52 26.15
C VAL A 326 1.71 -22.97 27.57
N ARG A 327 0.65 -22.37 28.15
CA ARG A 327 0.64 -21.88 29.53
C ARG A 327 1.06 -22.98 30.50
N THR A 328 0.51 -24.20 30.34
CA THR A 328 0.81 -25.36 31.15
C THR A 328 2.25 -25.87 30.94
N GLU A 329 2.69 -25.96 29.69
CA GLU A 329 4.04 -26.40 29.33
C GLU A 329 5.14 -25.49 29.89
N VAL A 330 4.90 -24.16 29.97
CA VAL A 330 5.86 -23.24 30.58
C VAL A 330 5.73 -23.14 32.11
N GLY A 331 4.85 -23.95 32.73
CA GLY A 331 4.69 -24.04 34.18
C GLY A 331 4.00 -22.84 34.83
N PHE A 332 3.21 -22.05 34.08
CA PHE A 332 2.48 -20.91 34.65
C PHE A 332 1.17 -21.37 35.30
N SER A 333 1.04 -21.15 36.62
CA SER A 333 -0.07 -21.65 37.43
C SER A 333 -1.35 -20.82 37.41
N GLY A 334 -1.30 -19.57 36.91
CA GLY A 334 -2.46 -18.69 36.81
C GLY A 334 -3.36 -19.02 35.62
N THR A 335 -4.45 -18.26 35.46
CA THR A 335 -5.36 -18.29 34.32
C THR A 335 -4.69 -17.79 33.03
N LEU A 336 -5.29 -18.05 31.86
CA LEU A 336 -4.79 -17.54 30.59
C LEU A 336 -4.75 -16.00 30.53
N PRO A 337 -5.75 -15.24 31.02
CA PRO A 337 -5.65 -13.79 31.14
C PRO A 337 -4.46 -13.32 32.01
N GLU A 338 -4.21 -13.98 33.14
CA GLU A 338 -3.08 -13.66 34.01
C GLU A 338 -1.75 -13.99 33.33
N PHE A 339 -1.70 -15.08 32.52
CA PHE A 339 -0.54 -15.40 31.72
C PHE A 339 -0.25 -14.31 30.67
N PHE A 340 -1.28 -13.79 30.00
CA PHE A 340 -1.12 -12.67 29.09
C PHE A 340 -0.65 -11.40 29.77
N ASP A 341 -1.14 -11.14 30.98
CA ASP A 341 -0.69 -10.03 31.80
C ASP A 341 0.76 -10.17 32.23
N TYR A 342 1.16 -11.37 32.63
CA TYR A 342 2.56 -11.69 32.90
C TYR A 342 3.45 -11.44 31.69
N LEU A 343 3.10 -11.94 30.50
CA LEU A 343 3.85 -11.69 29.27
C LEU A 343 3.95 -10.22 28.90
N ARG A 344 2.90 -9.44 29.20
CA ARG A 344 2.87 -7.99 28.94
C ARG A 344 3.66 -7.16 29.94
N LYS A 345 3.75 -7.59 31.19
CA LYS A 345 4.28 -6.79 32.29
C LYS A 345 5.69 -7.16 32.74
N ASP A 346 6.07 -8.42 32.61
CA ASP A 346 7.38 -8.91 33.08
C ASP A 346 8.51 -8.25 32.26
N PRO A 347 9.46 -7.57 32.93
CA PRO A 347 10.56 -6.86 32.28
C PRO A 347 11.41 -7.74 31.34
N LYS A 348 11.51 -9.05 31.61
CA LYS A 348 12.28 -9.97 30.76
C LYS A 348 11.77 -10.04 29.31
N PHE A 349 10.49 -9.69 29.06
CA PHE A 349 9.87 -9.63 27.75
C PHE A 349 9.87 -8.23 27.15
N LYS A 350 10.53 -7.27 27.80
CA LYS A 350 10.58 -5.88 27.36
C LYS A 350 12.00 -5.50 26.93
N LYS A 351 12.08 -4.48 26.10
CA LYS A 351 13.35 -3.82 25.83
C LYS A 351 13.42 -2.53 26.61
N GLU A 352 14.59 -2.23 27.15
CA GLU A 352 14.83 -1.10 28.05
C GLU A 352 14.83 0.26 27.31
N SER A 353 15.12 0.22 25.98
CA SER A 353 15.21 1.43 25.17
C SER A 353 14.82 1.16 23.72
N ARG A 354 14.57 2.26 22.99
CA ARG A 354 14.37 2.25 21.54
C ARG A 354 15.56 1.62 20.81
N ASP A 355 16.78 1.93 21.25
CA ASP A 355 18.00 1.38 20.66
C ASP A 355 18.12 -0.12 20.90
N ALA A 356 17.79 -0.60 22.11
CA ALA A 356 17.79 -2.02 22.43
C ALA A 356 16.71 -2.80 21.64
N LEU A 357 15.54 -2.17 21.37
CA LEU A 357 14.53 -2.75 20.48
C LEU A 357 15.04 -2.80 19.04
N THR A 358 15.64 -1.72 18.56
CA THR A 358 16.22 -1.62 17.21
C THR A 358 17.30 -2.67 17.00
N GLN A 359 18.22 -2.81 17.96
CA GLN A 359 19.27 -3.83 17.90
C GLN A 359 18.68 -5.26 17.86
N GLY A 360 17.60 -5.51 18.61
CA GLY A 360 16.90 -6.80 18.56
C GLY A 360 16.35 -7.14 17.17
N TYR A 361 15.81 -6.17 16.45
CA TYR A 361 15.37 -6.37 15.06
C TYR A 361 16.54 -6.61 14.10
N TYR A 362 17.66 -5.89 14.27
CA TYR A 362 18.87 -6.12 13.46
C TYR A 362 19.46 -7.52 13.70
N ASP A 363 19.47 -8.00 14.93
CA ASP A 363 19.98 -9.34 15.27
C ASP A 363 19.13 -10.44 14.61
N ILE A 364 17.80 -10.25 14.58
CA ILE A 364 16.89 -11.17 13.87
C ILE A 364 17.12 -11.09 12.36
N GLY A 365 17.26 -9.89 11.80
CA GLY A 365 17.58 -9.72 10.38
C GLY A 365 18.82 -10.50 9.98
N LYS A 366 19.90 -10.41 10.76
CA LYS A 366 21.12 -11.21 10.55
C LYS A 366 20.88 -12.73 10.62
N GLN A 367 20.06 -13.19 11.56
CA GLN A 367 19.71 -14.61 11.65
C GLN A 367 18.88 -15.09 10.45
N VAL A 368 17.99 -14.26 9.94
CA VAL A 368 17.21 -14.55 8.73
C VAL A 368 18.14 -14.62 7.52
N ASP A 369 19.03 -13.67 7.34
CA ASP A 369 19.99 -13.64 6.22
C ASP A 369 20.88 -14.90 6.18
N GLN A 370 21.28 -15.43 7.34
CA GLN A 370 22.07 -16.65 7.45
C GLN A 370 21.30 -17.92 7.05
N LYS A 371 19.97 -17.91 7.15
CA LYS A 371 19.13 -19.10 6.99
C LYS A 371 18.28 -19.07 5.71
N ILE A 372 17.97 -17.89 5.17
CA ILE A 372 16.97 -17.71 4.11
C ILE A 372 17.27 -18.55 2.87
N GLY A 373 18.56 -18.71 2.50
CA GLY A 373 18.98 -19.50 1.35
C GLY A 373 18.72 -21.01 1.47
N ALA A 374 18.50 -21.52 2.70
CA ALA A 374 18.11 -22.92 2.93
C ALA A 374 16.60 -23.16 2.70
N TYR A 375 15.79 -22.10 2.73
CA TYR A 375 14.33 -22.19 2.61
C TYR A 375 13.81 -21.70 1.26
N PHE A 376 14.54 -20.82 0.56
CA PHE A 376 14.14 -20.23 -0.70
C PHE A 376 15.21 -20.43 -1.77
N SER A 377 14.84 -21.00 -2.91
CA SER A 377 15.73 -21.21 -4.06
C SER A 377 16.03 -19.92 -4.84
N THR A 378 15.20 -18.90 -4.69
CA THR A 378 15.37 -17.58 -5.33
C THR A 378 15.34 -16.51 -4.26
N LEU A 379 16.37 -15.67 -4.23
CA LEU A 379 16.50 -14.58 -3.28
C LEU A 379 16.32 -13.23 -3.98
N PRO A 380 15.76 -12.20 -3.29
CA PRO A 380 15.73 -10.84 -3.82
C PRO A 380 17.13 -10.32 -4.15
N LYS A 381 17.23 -9.51 -5.20
CA LYS A 381 18.50 -8.81 -5.52
C LYS A 381 18.73 -7.62 -4.60
N ALA A 382 17.64 -6.94 -4.19
CA ALA A 382 17.71 -5.81 -3.29
C ALA A 382 18.02 -6.29 -1.86
N PRO A 383 18.96 -5.68 -1.16
CA PRO A 383 19.20 -5.97 0.24
C PRO A 383 18.01 -5.54 1.10
N LEU A 384 17.90 -6.09 2.31
CA LEU A 384 16.91 -5.70 3.30
C LEU A 384 17.50 -4.65 4.25
N GLU A 385 16.86 -3.49 4.34
CA GLU A 385 17.08 -2.48 5.37
C GLU A 385 16.00 -2.65 6.46
N ILE A 386 16.41 -2.71 7.72
CA ILE A 386 15.49 -2.76 8.87
C ILE A 386 15.63 -1.43 9.61
N ARG A 387 14.51 -0.75 9.91
CA ARG A 387 14.54 0.50 10.67
C ARG A 387 13.21 0.80 11.38
N PRO A 388 13.23 1.61 12.44
CA PRO A 388 11.98 2.09 13.05
C PRO A 388 11.24 3.02 12.09
N TYR A 389 9.92 3.14 12.27
CA TYR A 389 9.18 4.25 11.69
C TYR A 389 9.73 5.58 12.17
N GLU A 390 9.55 6.61 11.37
CA GLU A 390 9.85 7.99 11.74
C GLU A 390 8.89 8.44 12.86
N GLU A 391 9.41 9.20 13.84
CA GLU A 391 8.68 9.58 15.05
C GLU A 391 7.36 10.32 14.78
N PHE A 392 7.32 11.10 13.69
CA PHE A 392 6.10 11.88 13.35
C PHE A 392 4.92 11.01 12.95
N ARG A 393 5.14 9.75 12.52
CA ARG A 393 4.07 8.85 12.06
C ARG A 393 3.90 7.58 12.89
N GLU A 394 4.88 7.18 13.67
CA GLU A 394 4.88 5.88 14.36
C GLU A 394 3.66 5.65 15.27
N LYS A 395 3.09 6.72 15.85
CA LYS A 395 1.88 6.66 16.68
C LYS A 395 0.67 6.10 15.93
N PHE A 396 0.59 6.35 14.63
CA PHE A 396 -0.55 5.99 13.79
C PHE A 396 -0.31 4.74 12.94
N GLU A 397 0.92 4.21 12.97
CA GLU A 397 1.32 3.08 12.16
C GLU A 397 1.07 1.72 12.84
N ALA A 398 0.96 0.68 12.01
CA ALA A 398 0.90 -0.71 12.48
C ALA A 398 2.17 -1.11 13.23
N GLY A 399 2.22 -2.33 13.78
CA GLY A 399 3.40 -2.87 14.46
C GLY A 399 4.63 -2.99 13.57
N GLY A 400 4.45 -3.10 12.26
CA GLY A 400 5.49 -3.10 11.25
C GLY A 400 4.89 -3.11 9.85
N SER A 401 5.71 -2.72 8.86
CA SER A 401 5.37 -2.76 7.43
C SER A 401 6.61 -3.05 6.58
N TYR A 402 6.38 -3.42 5.34
CA TYR A 402 7.45 -3.65 4.37
C TYR A 402 7.24 -2.78 3.13
N GLU A 403 8.30 -2.12 2.70
CA GLU A 403 8.38 -1.38 1.44
C GLU A 403 9.32 -2.15 0.49
N PRO A 404 8.84 -2.55 -0.70
CA PRO A 404 9.67 -3.30 -1.65
C PRO A 404 10.88 -2.50 -2.12
N GLY A 405 12.00 -3.18 -2.28
CA GLY A 405 13.17 -2.65 -2.98
C GLY A 405 12.92 -2.55 -4.49
N THR A 406 13.86 -1.91 -5.22
CA THR A 406 13.77 -1.88 -6.67
C THR A 406 14.19 -3.23 -7.28
N PRO A 407 13.60 -3.63 -8.43
CA PRO A 407 13.94 -4.90 -9.09
C PRO A 407 15.41 -5.00 -9.53
N ASP A 408 16.07 -3.86 -9.78
CA ASP A 408 17.49 -3.79 -10.12
C ASP A 408 18.43 -3.88 -8.90
N GLY A 409 17.86 -3.88 -7.67
CA GLY A 409 18.60 -4.00 -6.41
C GLY A 409 19.23 -2.69 -5.92
N LYS A 410 19.08 -1.57 -6.62
CA LYS A 410 19.73 -0.31 -6.24
C LYS A 410 19.13 0.34 -5.00
N ARG A 411 17.82 0.21 -4.82
CA ARG A 411 17.14 0.64 -3.59
C ARG A 411 16.82 -0.58 -2.75
N PRO A 412 17.18 -0.61 -1.44
CA PRO A 412 16.86 -1.74 -0.56
C PRO A 412 15.35 -1.89 -0.35
N GLY A 413 14.92 -3.12 -0.07
CA GLY A 413 13.65 -3.35 0.58
C GLY A 413 13.73 -2.89 2.03
N ARG A 414 12.67 -2.27 2.56
CA ARG A 414 12.68 -1.71 3.92
C ARG A 414 11.64 -2.38 4.78
N PHE A 415 12.07 -2.98 5.86
CA PHE A 415 11.18 -3.42 6.92
C PHE A 415 11.15 -2.36 8.02
N TYR A 416 9.99 -1.75 8.19
CA TYR A 416 9.74 -0.81 9.27
C TYR A 416 9.14 -1.53 10.47
N PHE A 417 9.60 -1.20 11.68
CA PHE A 417 8.96 -1.61 12.92
C PHE A 417 8.53 -0.39 13.73
N ASN A 418 7.50 -0.58 14.56
CA ASN A 418 6.96 0.50 15.37
C ASN A 418 7.64 0.53 16.74
N ALA A 419 8.24 1.65 17.10
CA ALA A 419 8.87 1.90 18.39
C ALA A 419 8.08 2.86 19.29
N TYR A 420 6.90 3.32 18.85
CA TYR A 420 6.00 4.12 19.69
C TYR A 420 5.47 3.31 20.86
N ASP A 421 5.37 3.92 22.03
CA ASP A 421 4.89 3.28 23.27
C ASP A 421 5.68 1.99 23.57
N LEU A 422 6.98 2.15 23.75
CA LEU A 422 7.92 1.04 23.99
C LEU A 422 7.44 0.04 25.06
N PRO A 423 6.82 0.47 26.20
CA PRO A 423 6.28 -0.46 27.20
C PRO A 423 5.24 -1.42 26.67
N SER A 424 4.50 -1.06 25.60
CA SER A 424 3.52 -1.95 24.96
C SER A 424 4.15 -2.90 23.95
N ARG A 425 5.42 -2.70 23.54
CA ARG A 425 6.09 -3.48 22.51
C ARG A 425 6.75 -4.73 23.10
N THR A 426 6.42 -5.87 22.52
CA THR A 426 7.12 -7.11 22.80
C THR A 426 8.22 -7.29 21.77
N PRO A 427 9.46 -7.58 22.18
CA PRO A 427 10.53 -7.84 21.22
C PRO A 427 10.16 -9.02 20.32
N PRO A 428 10.50 -8.97 19.02
CA PRO A 428 10.38 -10.14 18.18
C PRO A 428 11.33 -11.25 18.66
N GLY A 429 10.87 -12.50 18.66
CA GLY A 429 11.76 -13.68 18.77
C GLY A 429 12.11 -14.15 20.17
N ARG A 430 11.18 -14.18 21.12
CA ARG A 430 11.26 -15.04 22.30
C ARG A 430 10.01 -15.87 22.50
#